data_bc89a5041856ca3e63843c9aa6530114
#
_entry.id   bc89a5041856ca3e63843c9aa6530114
#
_cell.length_a   1.000
_cell.length_b   1.000
_cell.length_c   1.000
_cell.angle_alpha   90.00
_cell.angle_beta   90.00
_cell.angle_gamma   90.00
#
_symmetry.space_group_name_H-M   'P 1'
#
loop_
_entity.id
_entity.type
_entity.pdbx_description
1 polymer ?
#
loop_
_entity_poly.entity_id
_entity_poly.type
_entity_poly.pdbx_seq_one_letter_code
_entity_poly.pdbx_strand_id
1 'polypeptide(L)'
;MRYRVMRRRNKLGGRGHHAGVQGTAERPLGQHRRHIAAFITASVLTIVMLWINGGVAVAESSFAARDVVKRGTMELGGAVGYAQATTAVGAGTSANRAAAFVLPRLGMVLTDPLGSGWYQGNVELLVEPVYARFTKPFAADGAGGSFVVKYNFLSFGRWMPFWDAGAGIFWTNLAPRISEQSTQFEFGLETGPGVHYFVTDRITWTMGVRLHHISNANLGERNTGINGVLPYVGVSFFTPGFF
;
A
#
# COMPACT_ATOMS: atom_id res chain seq x y z
N MET A 1 -18.32 5.78 67.26
CA MET A 1 -17.02 5.86 67.91
C MET A 1 -16.13 6.76 67.11
N ARG A 2 -15.79 7.93 67.68
CA ARG A 2 -14.92 8.96 67.04
C ARG A 2 -13.48 8.63 67.38
N TYR A 3 -12.54 8.72 66.43
CA TYR A 3 -11.14 8.93 66.74
C TYR A 3 -10.56 10.08 65.95
N ARG A 4 -9.91 10.94 66.68
CA ARG A 4 -9.43 12.29 66.38
C ARG A 4 -7.91 12.25 66.08
N VAL A 5 -7.53 12.91 65.04
CA VAL A 5 -6.38 13.76 64.72
C VAL A 5 -5.18 13.69 65.67
N MET A 6 -3.96 13.60 65.06
CA MET A 6 -2.82 14.40 65.50
C MET A 6 -1.94 14.84 64.32
N ARG A 7 -1.86 16.16 64.18
CA ARG A 7 -0.84 16.88 63.40
C ARG A 7 0.50 16.83 64.15
N ARG A 8 1.59 16.59 63.44
CA ARG A 8 2.92 17.12 63.89
C ARG A 8 3.56 17.90 62.75
N ARG A 9 3.72 19.19 63.00
CA ARG A 9 4.65 20.08 62.30
C ARG A 9 6.08 19.77 62.82
N ASN A 10 7.02 19.67 61.89
CA ASN A 10 8.42 19.96 62.18
C ASN A 10 8.96 20.86 61.06
N LYS A 11 9.27 22.09 61.48
CA LYS A 11 10.15 23.02 60.75
C LYS A 11 11.59 22.66 61.17
N LEU A 12 12.46 22.49 60.18
CA LEU A 12 13.87 22.86 60.35
C LEU A 12 14.43 23.21 58.96
N GLY A 13 15.03 24.37 58.87
CA GLY A 13 15.64 24.97 57.69
C GLY A 13 17.02 24.38 57.42
N GLY A 14 17.41 24.42 56.17
CA GLY A 14 18.76 24.12 55.70
C GLY A 14 19.00 24.83 54.39
N ARG A 15 19.84 25.85 54.40
CA ARG A 15 20.41 26.51 53.22
C ARG A 15 21.37 25.53 52.51
N GLY A 16 21.36 25.49 51.22
CA GLY A 16 22.40 24.76 50.47
C GLY A 16 22.28 24.81 48.96
N HIS A 17 23.02 25.71 48.35
CA HIS A 17 23.67 25.69 47.06
C HIS A 17 22.83 25.34 45.78
N HIS A 18 22.60 26.38 45.00
CA HIS A 18 22.31 26.30 43.58
C HIS A 18 23.49 25.67 42.81
N ALA A 19 23.33 24.47 42.31
CA ALA A 19 24.10 23.93 41.19
C ALA A 19 23.18 23.92 39.97
N GLY A 20 23.49 24.78 38.99
CA GLY A 20 22.76 24.85 37.72
C GLY A 20 22.94 23.55 36.95
N VAL A 21 21.89 22.80 36.81
CA VAL A 21 21.80 21.71 35.83
C VAL A 21 21.38 22.35 34.51
N GLN A 22 22.33 22.42 33.57
CA GLN A 22 22.04 22.74 32.17
C GLN A 22 21.13 21.68 31.64
N GLY A 23 19.86 22.04 31.39
CA GLY A 23 18.91 21.21 30.67
C GLY A 23 19.38 21.01 29.23
N THR A 24 19.77 19.78 28.90
CA THR A 24 19.90 19.34 27.52
C THR A 24 18.51 19.34 26.93
N ALA A 25 18.24 20.28 26.02
CA ALA A 25 17.00 20.34 25.29
C ALA A 25 16.88 19.07 24.42
N GLU A 26 16.05 18.13 24.84
CA GLU A 26 15.65 17.01 24.02
C GLU A 26 14.89 17.56 22.80
N ARG A 27 15.48 17.45 21.61
CA ARG A 27 14.81 17.79 20.34
C ARG A 27 13.66 16.82 20.15
N PRO A 28 12.44 17.31 19.84
CA PRO A 28 11.28 16.44 19.67
C PRO A 28 11.48 15.52 18.46
N LEU A 29 11.50 14.22 18.71
CA LEU A 29 11.60 13.10 17.74
C LEU A 29 10.56 13.15 16.58
N GLY A 30 9.55 14.01 16.70
CA GLY A 30 8.51 14.21 15.67
C GLY A 30 8.97 14.98 14.43
N GLN A 31 9.98 15.84 14.52
CA GLN A 31 10.47 16.62 13.39
C GLN A 31 11.28 15.76 12.40
N HIS A 32 12.09 14.83 12.86
CA HIS A 32 12.86 13.93 11.99
C HIS A 32 11.99 13.03 11.12
N ARG A 33 10.85 12.55 11.62
CA ARG A 33 9.93 11.70 10.85
C ARG A 33 9.23 12.45 9.73
N ARG A 34 8.90 13.72 9.90
CA ARG A 34 8.28 14.56 8.86
C ARG A 34 9.25 14.87 7.72
N HIS A 35 10.53 15.05 8.00
CA HIS A 35 11.55 15.29 6.99
C HIS A 35 11.86 14.03 6.16
N ILE A 36 11.88 12.84 6.76
CA ILE A 36 12.12 11.58 6.04
C ILE A 36 10.94 11.27 5.10
N ALA A 37 9.70 11.44 5.54
CA ALA A 37 8.53 11.24 4.69
C ALA A 37 8.49 12.24 3.51
N ALA A 38 8.80 13.52 3.76
CA ALA A 38 8.89 14.55 2.73
C ALA A 38 10.05 14.28 1.75
N PHE A 39 11.20 13.77 2.23
CA PHE A 39 12.33 13.41 1.37
C PHE A 39 12.02 12.24 0.44
N ILE A 40 11.35 11.21 0.94
CA ILE A 40 10.95 10.04 0.12
C ILE A 40 9.93 10.47 -0.93
N THR A 41 8.94 11.29 -0.58
CA THR A 41 7.92 11.79 -1.52
C THR A 41 8.55 12.69 -2.58
N ALA A 42 9.45 13.60 -2.19
CA ALA A 42 10.16 14.48 -3.10
C ALA A 42 11.11 13.70 -4.03
N SER A 43 11.82 12.69 -3.51
CA SER A 43 12.73 11.87 -4.32
C SER A 43 11.99 11.03 -5.35
N VAL A 44 10.84 10.46 -5.02
CA VAL A 44 10.00 9.71 -5.97
C VAL A 44 9.44 10.65 -7.04
N LEU A 45 8.94 11.83 -6.67
CA LEU A 45 8.47 12.83 -7.65
C LEU A 45 9.62 13.31 -8.55
N THR A 46 10.80 13.56 -8.01
CA THR A 46 11.97 14.03 -8.79
C THR A 46 12.45 12.94 -9.75
N ILE A 47 12.47 11.68 -9.34
CA ILE A 47 12.82 10.55 -10.22
C ILE A 47 11.79 10.44 -11.35
N VAL A 48 10.49 10.53 -11.06
CA VAL A 48 9.41 10.51 -12.05
C VAL A 48 9.56 11.71 -13.01
N MET A 49 9.86 12.91 -12.50
CA MET A 49 10.03 14.11 -13.33
C MET A 49 11.31 14.09 -14.17
N LEU A 50 12.42 13.52 -13.68
CA LEU A 50 13.65 13.33 -14.46
C LEU A 50 13.46 12.32 -15.60
N TRP A 51 12.62 11.29 -15.42
CA TRP A 51 12.27 10.36 -16.49
C TRP A 51 11.36 10.97 -17.55
N ILE A 52 10.51 11.92 -17.18
CA ILE A 52 9.63 12.64 -18.12
C ILE A 52 10.39 13.66 -18.96
N ASN A 53 11.48 14.27 -18.42
CA ASN A 53 12.27 15.30 -19.11
C ASN A 53 13.58 14.79 -19.72
N GLY A 54 14.00 13.58 -19.38
CA GLY A 54 15.15 12.92 -20.02
C GLY A 54 14.76 12.39 -21.39
N GLY A 55 14.71 13.26 -22.39
CA GLY A 55 14.53 12.90 -23.78
C GLY A 55 15.70 12.04 -24.27
N VAL A 56 15.72 10.76 -23.91
CA VAL A 56 16.41 9.75 -24.68
C VAL A 56 15.59 9.60 -25.95
N ALA A 57 16.11 10.12 -27.07
CA ALA A 57 15.62 9.78 -28.40
C ALA A 57 15.88 8.28 -28.61
N VAL A 58 15.06 7.44 -27.97
CA VAL A 58 14.89 6.05 -28.38
C VAL A 58 14.17 6.14 -29.69
N ALA A 59 14.77 5.59 -30.75
CA ALA A 59 14.09 5.39 -32.03
C ALA A 59 12.66 4.93 -31.73
N GLU A 60 11.67 5.72 -32.19
CA GLU A 60 10.26 5.47 -31.97
C GLU A 60 9.94 4.08 -32.56
N SER A 61 10.07 3.05 -31.75
CA SER A 61 9.56 1.74 -32.13
C SER A 61 8.06 1.92 -32.26
N SER A 62 7.49 1.50 -33.37
CA SER A 62 6.05 1.54 -33.67
C SER A 62 5.20 0.71 -32.70
N PHE A 63 5.80 0.24 -31.59
CA PHE A 63 5.15 -0.57 -30.57
C PHE A 63 4.12 0.25 -29.79
N ALA A 64 2.94 -0.29 -29.64
CA ALA A 64 1.93 0.22 -28.74
C ALA A 64 1.33 -0.94 -27.90
N ALA A 65 1.06 -0.69 -26.63
CA ALA A 65 0.46 -1.69 -25.73
C ALA A 65 -0.83 -2.31 -26.33
N ARG A 66 -1.62 -1.52 -27.05
CA ARG A 66 -2.83 -1.98 -27.76
C ARG A 66 -2.58 -3.07 -28.81
N ASP A 67 -1.36 -3.22 -29.30
CA ASP A 67 -1.03 -4.23 -30.31
C ASP A 67 -0.85 -5.61 -29.69
N VAL A 68 -0.52 -5.66 -28.39
CA VAL A 68 -0.30 -6.87 -27.61
C VAL A 68 -1.46 -7.18 -26.67
N VAL A 69 -1.96 -6.19 -25.95
CA VAL A 69 -2.97 -6.37 -24.90
C VAL A 69 -4.37 -6.31 -25.51
N LYS A 70 -4.81 -7.46 -26.00
CA LYS A 70 -6.10 -7.67 -26.67
C LYS A 70 -6.92 -8.68 -25.89
N ARG A 71 -8.20 -8.80 -26.21
CA ARG A 71 -9.06 -9.84 -25.66
C ARG A 71 -8.40 -11.22 -25.77
N GLY A 72 -8.40 -11.96 -24.66
CA GLY A 72 -7.76 -13.27 -24.54
C GLY A 72 -6.27 -13.24 -24.21
N THR A 73 -5.61 -12.07 -24.18
CA THR A 73 -4.24 -11.94 -23.66
C THR A 73 -4.23 -12.27 -22.18
N MET A 74 -3.25 -13.07 -21.75
CA MET A 74 -3.05 -13.36 -20.32
C MET A 74 -1.87 -12.56 -19.77
N GLU A 75 -2.03 -12.07 -18.55
CA GLU A 75 -0.95 -11.51 -17.71
C GLU A 75 -0.47 -12.57 -16.73
N LEU A 76 0.84 -12.85 -16.72
CA LEU A 76 1.54 -13.62 -15.70
C LEU A 76 2.53 -12.68 -15.04
N GLY A 77 2.44 -12.50 -13.74
CA GLY A 77 3.31 -11.53 -13.10
C GLY A 77 3.40 -11.70 -11.60
N GLY A 78 4.06 -10.74 -11.01
CA GLY A 78 4.14 -10.61 -9.56
C GLY A 78 4.64 -9.24 -9.16
N ALA A 79 4.23 -8.82 -7.99
CA ALA A 79 4.65 -7.56 -7.41
C ALA A 79 5.04 -7.75 -5.94
N VAL A 80 5.84 -6.83 -5.44
CA VAL A 80 6.15 -6.68 -4.03
C VAL A 80 5.83 -5.25 -3.60
N GLY A 81 5.35 -5.10 -2.38
CA GLY A 81 4.98 -3.80 -1.86
C GLY A 81 5.14 -3.72 -0.35
N TYR A 82 4.98 -2.53 0.17
CA TYR A 82 5.01 -2.29 1.61
C TYR A 82 3.84 -1.39 2.00
N ALA A 83 2.89 -1.97 2.69
CA ALA A 83 1.73 -1.24 3.18
C ALA A 83 2.04 -0.54 4.50
N GLN A 84 1.56 0.69 4.61
CA GLN A 84 1.51 1.43 5.85
C GLN A 84 0.06 1.80 6.14
N ALA A 85 -0.41 1.45 7.32
CA ALA A 85 -1.73 1.87 7.77
C ALA A 85 -1.80 3.39 7.91
N THR A 86 -2.94 3.95 7.59
CA THR A 86 -3.21 5.38 7.64
C THR A 86 -4.56 5.67 8.28
N THR A 87 -4.63 6.74 9.05
CA THR A 87 -5.87 7.29 9.59
C THR A 87 -6.53 8.29 8.64
N ALA A 88 -5.88 8.60 7.51
CA ALA A 88 -6.42 9.54 6.53
C ALA A 88 -7.58 8.95 5.70
N VAL A 89 -7.72 7.62 5.69
CA VAL A 89 -8.78 6.90 4.96
C VAL A 89 -9.53 6.02 5.94
N GLY A 90 -10.76 6.43 6.28
CA GLY A 90 -11.61 5.72 7.23
C GLY A 90 -11.23 5.95 8.70
N ALA A 91 -12.24 5.82 9.58
CA ALA A 91 -12.08 5.96 11.02
C ALA A 91 -11.56 4.66 11.66
N GLY A 92 -10.90 4.78 12.81
CA GLY A 92 -10.62 3.67 13.71
C GLY A 92 -9.30 2.94 13.52
N THR A 93 -8.59 3.13 12.41
CA THR A 93 -7.32 2.45 12.15
C THR A 93 -6.17 3.04 12.97
N SER A 94 -5.39 2.19 13.62
CA SER A 94 -4.10 2.61 14.19
C SER A 94 -3.06 2.81 13.09
N ALA A 95 -2.38 3.96 13.07
CA ALA A 95 -1.28 4.21 12.15
C ALA A 95 -0.05 3.30 12.38
N ASN A 96 -0.01 2.57 13.48
CA ASN A 96 1.09 1.67 13.82
C ASN A 96 0.86 0.24 13.28
N ARG A 97 0.47 0.12 12.01
CA ARG A 97 0.37 -1.17 11.29
C ARG A 97 1.16 -1.05 9.99
N ALA A 98 2.01 -2.03 9.73
CA ALA A 98 2.76 -2.08 8.48
C ALA A 98 3.08 -3.53 8.10
N ALA A 99 3.09 -3.81 6.80
CA ALA A 99 3.39 -5.13 6.28
C ALA A 99 4.09 -5.07 4.91
N ALA A 100 4.98 -6.00 4.67
CA ALA A 100 5.48 -6.31 3.33
C ALA A 100 4.51 -7.29 2.64
N PHE A 101 4.25 -7.07 1.36
CA PHE A 101 3.36 -7.88 0.53
C PHE A 101 4.11 -8.54 -0.62
N VAL A 102 3.72 -9.77 -0.94
CA VAL A 102 4.07 -10.48 -2.17
C VAL A 102 2.76 -10.84 -2.87
N LEU A 103 2.63 -10.43 -4.14
CA LEU A 103 1.41 -10.43 -4.92
C LEU A 103 1.67 -11.13 -6.28
N PRO A 104 1.68 -12.48 -6.36
CA PRO A 104 1.63 -13.16 -7.65
C PRO A 104 0.36 -12.79 -8.40
N ARG A 105 0.41 -12.73 -9.74
CA ARG A 105 -0.71 -12.28 -10.58
C ARG A 105 -0.93 -13.23 -11.74
N LEU A 106 -2.19 -13.58 -11.93
CA LEU A 106 -2.67 -14.26 -13.12
C LEU A 106 -3.89 -13.51 -13.62
N GLY A 107 -3.78 -12.90 -14.80
CA GLY A 107 -4.83 -12.09 -15.41
C GLY A 107 -5.24 -12.58 -16.77
N MET A 108 -6.44 -12.20 -17.21
CA MET A 108 -6.93 -12.37 -18.56
C MET A 108 -7.72 -11.15 -19.01
N VAL A 109 -7.37 -10.61 -20.16
CA VAL A 109 -8.11 -9.53 -20.82
C VAL A 109 -9.43 -10.04 -21.35
N LEU A 110 -10.53 -9.48 -20.89
CA LEU A 110 -11.89 -9.96 -21.15
C LEU A 110 -12.57 -9.26 -22.34
N THR A 111 -12.20 -8.02 -22.64
CA THR A 111 -12.89 -7.22 -23.65
C THR A 111 -11.95 -6.78 -24.76
N ASP A 112 -12.53 -6.57 -25.93
CA ASP A 112 -11.91 -5.74 -26.95
C ASP A 112 -11.77 -4.30 -26.45
N PRO A 113 -10.97 -3.43 -27.10
CA PRO A 113 -10.83 -2.04 -26.71
C PRO A 113 -12.18 -1.31 -26.66
N LEU A 114 -12.48 -0.71 -25.52
CA LEU A 114 -13.66 0.10 -25.26
C LEU A 114 -13.30 1.58 -25.35
N GLY A 115 -14.23 2.42 -25.78
CA GLY A 115 -14.02 3.86 -25.83
C GLY A 115 -13.12 4.32 -26.98
N SER A 116 -12.65 5.56 -26.90
CA SER A 116 -11.78 6.18 -27.91
C SER A 116 -10.88 7.26 -27.28
N GLY A 117 -9.89 7.72 -28.04
CA GLY A 117 -8.96 8.75 -27.56
C GLY A 117 -8.14 8.28 -26.36
N TRP A 118 -7.87 9.17 -25.41
CA TRP A 118 -7.01 8.89 -24.27
C TRP A 118 -7.57 7.84 -23.30
N TYR A 119 -8.88 7.64 -23.24
CA TYR A 119 -9.52 6.66 -22.35
C TYR A 119 -9.80 5.32 -23.04
N GLN A 120 -9.39 5.15 -24.31
CA GLN A 120 -9.50 3.85 -24.97
C GLN A 120 -8.75 2.79 -24.16
N GLY A 121 -9.46 1.71 -23.82
CA GLY A 121 -8.90 0.70 -22.94
C GLY A 121 -9.66 -0.60 -22.96
N ASN A 122 -9.25 -1.56 -22.17
CA ASN A 122 -9.92 -2.83 -21.99
C ASN A 122 -10.02 -3.25 -20.53
N VAL A 123 -10.92 -4.19 -20.26
CA VAL A 123 -11.13 -4.77 -18.95
C VAL A 123 -10.35 -6.07 -18.85
N GLU A 124 -9.65 -6.24 -17.78
CA GLU A 124 -8.91 -7.43 -17.38
C GLU A 124 -9.39 -7.91 -16.02
N LEU A 125 -9.49 -9.22 -15.85
CA LEU A 125 -9.74 -9.89 -14.59
C LEU A 125 -8.48 -10.60 -14.14
N LEU A 126 -8.05 -10.35 -12.88
CA LEU A 126 -6.92 -11.03 -12.28
C LEU A 126 -7.36 -11.86 -11.06
N VAL A 127 -6.65 -12.95 -10.86
CA VAL A 127 -6.55 -13.66 -9.60
C VAL A 127 -5.19 -13.32 -9.00
N GLU A 128 -5.19 -12.80 -7.80
CA GLU A 128 -3.98 -12.35 -7.11
C GLU A 128 -3.89 -13.05 -5.75
N PRO A 129 -3.14 -14.16 -5.62
CA PRO A 129 -2.73 -14.68 -4.34
C PRO A 129 -1.96 -13.62 -3.56
N VAL A 130 -2.14 -13.59 -2.25
CA VAL A 130 -1.57 -12.56 -1.38
C VAL A 130 -0.83 -13.24 -0.24
N TYR A 131 0.43 -12.86 -0.03
CA TYR A 131 1.15 -13.14 1.21
C TYR A 131 1.60 -11.81 1.81
N ALA A 132 1.38 -11.64 3.12
CA ALA A 132 1.80 -10.46 3.86
C ALA A 132 2.61 -10.83 5.10
N ARG A 133 3.73 -10.15 5.29
CA ARG A 133 4.52 -10.19 6.53
C ARG A 133 4.36 -8.88 7.25
N PHE A 134 3.57 -8.88 8.34
CA PHE A 134 3.44 -7.72 9.21
C PHE A 134 4.75 -7.49 9.97
N THR A 135 5.16 -6.23 10.02
CA THR A 135 6.37 -5.76 10.72
C THR A 135 6.02 -4.87 11.90
N LYS A 136 4.79 -4.40 11.95
CA LYS A 136 4.23 -3.56 13.04
C LYS A 136 2.79 -3.97 13.36
N PRO A 137 2.43 -3.99 14.64
CA PRO A 137 3.21 -3.62 15.83
C PRO A 137 4.19 -4.72 16.27
N PHE A 138 4.02 -5.93 15.76
CA PHE A 138 4.88 -7.11 15.97
C PHE A 138 4.87 -7.97 14.71
N ALA A 139 5.79 -8.93 14.65
CA ALA A 139 5.87 -9.88 13.55
C ALA A 139 4.65 -10.80 13.53
N ALA A 140 3.96 -10.81 12.38
CA ALA A 140 2.80 -11.66 12.11
C ALA A 140 2.73 -11.95 10.61
N ASP A 141 2.02 -13.00 10.24
CA ASP A 141 1.84 -13.40 8.85
C ASP A 141 0.38 -13.32 8.45
N GLY A 142 0.15 -13.18 7.16
CA GLY A 142 -1.15 -13.29 6.56
C GLY A 142 -1.05 -13.84 5.14
N ALA A 143 -2.08 -14.56 4.72
CA ALA A 143 -2.18 -15.10 3.38
C ALA A 143 -3.63 -15.11 2.92
N GLY A 144 -3.83 -15.01 1.61
CA GLY A 144 -5.16 -14.97 1.04
C GLY A 144 -5.14 -14.88 -0.47
N GLY A 145 -6.17 -14.31 -1.04
CA GLY A 145 -6.25 -14.03 -2.46
C GLY A 145 -7.41 -13.12 -2.79
N SER A 146 -7.26 -12.38 -3.87
CA SER A 146 -8.22 -11.41 -4.39
C SER A 146 -8.58 -11.72 -5.83
N PHE A 147 -9.83 -11.40 -6.20
CA PHE A 147 -10.22 -11.12 -7.57
C PHE A 147 -10.13 -9.63 -7.79
N VAL A 148 -9.43 -9.25 -8.86
CA VAL A 148 -9.16 -7.85 -9.18
C VAL A 148 -9.64 -7.56 -10.59
N VAL A 149 -10.53 -6.59 -10.75
CA VAL A 149 -10.92 -6.03 -12.04
C VAL A 149 -9.99 -4.84 -12.32
N LYS A 150 -9.38 -4.85 -13.50
CA LYS A 150 -8.42 -3.83 -13.93
C LYS A 150 -8.87 -3.25 -15.28
N TYR A 151 -8.86 -1.92 -15.38
CA TYR A 151 -9.04 -1.22 -16.64
C TYR A 151 -7.70 -0.71 -17.15
N ASN A 152 -7.25 -1.21 -18.29
CA ASN A 152 -6.00 -0.83 -18.94
C ASN A 152 -6.24 0.28 -19.96
N PHE A 153 -5.52 1.41 -19.87
CA PHE A 153 -5.56 2.49 -20.85
C PHE A 153 -4.52 2.24 -21.93
N LEU A 154 -4.94 2.09 -23.19
CA LEU A 154 -4.13 1.57 -24.28
C LEU A 154 -3.54 2.64 -25.23
N SER A 155 -3.80 3.92 -24.96
CA SER A 155 -3.48 5.02 -25.89
C SER A 155 -2.11 5.67 -25.68
N PHE A 156 -1.24 5.11 -24.85
CA PHE A 156 -0.01 5.77 -24.42
C PHE A 156 1.28 5.04 -24.87
N GLY A 157 1.24 4.37 -26.00
CA GLY A 157 2.40 3.69 -26.58
C GLY A 157 2.92 2.55 -25.68
N ARG A 158 4.16 2.64 -25.21
CA ARG A 158 4.78 1.67 -24.28
C ARG A 158 4.29 1.81 -22.85
N TRP A 159 3.69 2.93 -22.49
CA TRP A 159 3.07 3.14 -21.19
C TRP A 159 1.63 2.65 -21.24
N MET A 160 1.24 1.85 -20.28
CA MET A 160 -0.12 1.37 -20.13
C MET A 160 -0.58 1.67 -18.70
N PRO A 161 -1.10 2.89 -18.47
CA PRO A 161 -1.74 3.20 -17.20
C PRO A 161 -2.91 2.27 -16.94
N PHE A 162 -3.24 2.03 -15.69
CA PHE A 162 -4.42 1.26 -15.33
C PHE A 162 -5.03 1.76 -14.02
N TRP A 163 -6.28 1.40 -13.81
CA TRP A 163 -6.94 1.47 -12.53
C TRP A 163 -7.46 0.10 -12.18
N ASP A 164 -7.22 -0.34 -10.95
CA ASP A 164 -7.74 -1.62 -10.49
C ASP A 164 -8.61 -1.47 -9.23
N ALA A 165 -9.51 -2.46 -9.04
CA ALA A 165 -10.32 -2.63 -7.85
C ALA A 165 -10.49 -4.12 -7.58
N GLY A 166 -10.28 -4.53 -6.36
CA GLY A 166 -10.30 -5.94 -5.97
C GLY A 166 -11.00 -6.18 -4.65
N ALA A 167 -11.48 -7.41 -4.52
CA ALA A 167 -12.01 -7.95 -3.27
C ALA A 167 -11.53 -9.39 -3.08
N GLY A 168 -11.30 -9.78 -1.84
CA GLY A 168 -10.80 -11.10 -1.53
C GLY A 168 -10.95 -11.50 -0.09
N ILE A 169 -10.40 -12.67 0.22
CA ILE A 169 -10.32 -13.22 1.56
C ILE A 169 -8.88 -13.21 2.04
N PHE A 170 -8.70 -13.02 3.33
CA PHE A 170 -7.40 -12.92 3.94
C PHE A 170 -7.40 -13.55 5.33
N TRP A 171 -6.48 -14.43 5.60
CA TRP A 171 -6.25 -15.01 6.91
C TRP A 171 -4.98 -14.42 7.52
N THR A 172 -5.02 -14.06 8.81
CA THR A 172 -3.83 -13.51 9.48
C THR A 172 -3.78 -13.89 10.95
N ASN A 173 -2.58 -14.16 11.46
CA ASN A 173 -2.35 -14.34 12.89
C ASN A 173 -2.06 -13.01 13.63
N LEU A 174 -2.18 -11.87 12.96
CA LEU A 174 -2.14 -10.55 13.58
C LEU A 174 -3.36 -10.33 14.49
N ALA A 175 -4.56 -10.60 13.98
CA ALA A 175 -5.78 -10.68 14.74
C ALA A 175 -5.91 -12.07 15.41
N PRO A 176 -6.46 -12.19 16.59
CA PRO A 176 -7.12 -11.20 17.46
C PRO A 176 -6.16 -10.43 18.40
N ARG A 177 -4.87 -10.41 18.12
CA ARG A 177 -3.82 -9.83 18.98
C ARG A 177 -3.76 -8.31 18.94
N ILE A 178 -4.63 -7.67 18.14
CA ILE A 178 -4.74 -6.22 18.00
C ILE A 178 -6.15 -5.76 18.37
N SER A 179 -6.29 -4.47 18.64
CA SER A 179 -7.58 -3.89 19.06
C SER A 179 -8.60 -3.77 17.94
N GLU A 180 -8.13 -3.69 16.69
CA GLU A 180 -8.99 -3.45 15.53
C GLU A 180 -9.80 -4.68 15.11
N GLN A 181 -9.27 -5.86 15.33
CA GLN A 181 -9.84 -7.12 14.85
C GLN A 181 -9.96 -8.16 15.98
N SER A 182 -10.90 -9.09 15.85
CA SER A 182 -11.07 -10.19 16.80
C SER A 182 -11.05 -11.58 16.15
N THR A 183 -10.97 -11.65 14.82
CA THR A 183 -10.92 -12.90 14.06
C THR A 183 -9.64 -12.98 13.23
N GLN A 184 -9.22 -14.20 12.89
CA GLN A 184 -8.09 -14.43 11.99
C GLN A 184 -8.52 -14.37 10.52
N PHE A 185 -9.78 -14.70 10.25
CA PHE A 185 -10.37 -14.63 8.92
C PHE A 185 -10.89 -13.22 8.67
N GLU A 186 -10.44 -12.62 7.58
CA GLU A 186 -10.71 -11.25 7.19
C GLU A 186 -11.11 -11.19 5.70
N PHE A 187 -11.74 -10.09 5.32
CA PHE A 187 -11.95 -9.70 3.93
C PHE A 187 -11.00 -8.57 3.57
N GLY A 188 -10.49 -8.60 2.33
CA GLY A 188 -9.68 -7.55 1.74
C GLY A 188 -10.46 -6.79 0.68
N LEU A 189 -10.37 -5.46 0.68
CA LEU A 189 -10.80 -4.60 -0.40
C LEU A 189 -9.62 -3.73 -0.81
N GLU A 190 -9.45 -3.53 -2.11
CA GLU A 190 -8.34 -2.75 -2.62
C GLU A 190 -8.72 -2.00 -3.89
N THR A 191 -8.13 -0.82 -4.10
CA THR A 191 -8.28 -0.06 -5.34
C THR A 191 -7.17 0.96 -5.50
N GLY A 192 -6.77 1.22 -6.74
CA GLY A 192 -5.80 2.27 -7.01
C GLY A 192 -5.29 2.33 -8.44
N PRO A 193 -4.55 3.38 -8.76
CA PRO A 193 -3.88 3.53 -10.04
C PRO A 193 -2.55 2.77 -10.08
N GLY A 194 -2.17 2.41 -11.29
CA GLY A 194 -0.84 1.90 -11.59
C GLY A 194 -0.47 2.12 -13.05
N VAL A 195 0.70 1.64 -13.42
CA VAL A 195 1.20 1.71 -14.79
C VAL A 195 2.08 0.50 -15.09
N HIS A 196 1.92 -0.05 -16.27
CA HIS A 196 2.87 -0.96 -16.90
C HIS A 196 3.72 -0.16 -17.90
N TYR A 197 5.03 -0.39 -17.89
CA TYR A 197 5.95 0.09 -18.93
C TYR A 197 6.52 -1.09 -19.68
N PHE A 198 6.21 -1.21 -20.97
CA PHE A 198 6.69 -2.29 -21.82
C PHE A 198 8.19 -2.14 -22.12
N VAL A 199 9.02 -2.96 -21.47
CA VAL A 199 10.46 -3.05 -21.71
C VAL A 199 10.72 -3.79 -23.03
N THR A 200 9.95 -4.85 -23.25
CA THR A 200 9.87 -5.59 -24.51
C THR A 200 8.41 -5.61 -24.99
N ASP A 201 8.13 -6.30 -26.08
CA ASP A 201 6.77 -6.45 -26.57
C ASP A 201 5.87 -7.33 -25.67
N ARG A 202 6.41 -7.91 -24.62
CA ARG A 202 5.67 -8.81 -23.70
C ARG A 202 5.99 -8.63 -22.22
N ILE A 203 7.12 -8.03 -21.91
CA ILE A 203 7.58 -7.87 -20.52
C ILE A 203 7.40 -6.42 -20.11
N THR A 204 6.80 -6.21 -18.96
CA THR A 204 6.61 -4.88 -18.38
C THR A 204 7.25 -4.77 -17.00
N TRP A 205 7.76 -3.57 -16.70
CA TRP A 205 7.82 -3.10 -15.34
C TRP A 205 6.44 -2.62 -14.92
N THR A 206 6.03 -2.99 -13.73
CA THR A 206 4.74 -2.59 -13.13
C THR A 206 4.99 -1.79 -11.89
N MET A 207 4.28 -0.70 -11.71
CA MET A 207 4.27 0.07 -10.46
C MET A 207 2.87 0.63 -10.19
N GLY A 208 2.53 0.74 -8.93
CA GLY A 208 1.22 1.27 -8.55
C GLY A 208 1.12 1.60 -7.08
N VAL A 209 -0.02 2.16 -6.72
CA VAL A 209 -0.39 2.46 -5.34
C VAL A 209 -1.84 2.04 -5.14
N ARG A 210 -2.11 1.23 -4.14
CA ARG A 210 -3.47 0.86 -3.75
C ARG A 210 -3.82 1.43 -2.38
N LEU A 211 -5.04 1.88 -2.25
CA LEU A 211 -5.73 1.93 -0.97
C LEU A 211 -6.21 0.51 -0.68
N HIS A 212 -5.97 0.04 0.53
CA HIS A 212 -6.38 -1.29 0.91
C HIS A 212 -7.03 -1.29 2.29
N HIS A 213 -8.07 -2.09 2.43
CA HIS A 213 -8.86 -2.25 3.64
C HIS A 213 -8.94 -3.74 4.01
N ILE A 214 -8.65 -4.07 5.26
CA ILE A 214 -8.81 -5.41 5.81
C ILE A 214 -9.80 -5.32 6.96
N SER A 215 -10.84 -6.17 6.94
CA SER A 215 -11.84 -6.21 7.99
C SER A 215 -12.52 -7.58 8.06
N ASN A 216 -13.07 -7.92 9.22
CA ASN A 216 -13.80 -9.18 9.38
C ASN A 216 -15.31 -9.07 9.05
N ALA A 217 -15.76 -7.99 8.43
CA ALA A 217 -17.16 -7.76 8.06
C ALA A 217 -18.15 -7.95 9.22
N ASN A 218 -17.75 -7.64 10.45
CA ASN A 218 -18.51 -7.85 11.68
C ASN A 218 -18.82 -9.33 12.03
N LEU A 219 -18.03 -10.27 11.51
CA LEU A 219 -18.10 -11.68 11.90
C LEU A 219 -17.53 -11.94 13.31
N GLY A 220 -16.83 -10.96 13.88
CA GLY A 220 -16.27 -11.01 15.23
C GLY A 220 -16.72 -9.83 16.08
N GLU A 221 -16.34 -9.86 17.37
CA GLU A 221 -16.74 -8.86 18.36
C GLU A 221 -16.14 -7.47 18.09
N ARG A 222 -14.98 -7.41 17.45
CA ARG A 222 -14.27 -6.16 17.11
C ARG A 222 -13.98 -6.12 15.62
N ASN A 223 -14.33 -5.02 14.98
CA ASN A 223 -14.12 -4.77 13.56
C ASN A 223 -14.04 -3.27 13.24
N THR A 224 -12.97 -2.60 13.63
CA THR A 224 -12.73 -1.23 13.19
C THR A 224 -12.02 -1.14 11.84
N GLY A 225 -11.54 -2.27 11.32
CA GLY A 225 -10.80 -2.37 10.07
C GLY A 225 -9.38 -1.83 10.15
N ILE A 226 -8.58 -2.21 9.16
CA ILE A 226 -7.22 -1.69 8.94
C ILE A 226 -7.19 -1.09 7.54
N ASN A 227 -7.07 0.23 7.46
CA ASN A 227 -6.93 0.95 6.21
C ASN A 227 -5.45 1.28 5.97
N GLY A 228 -4.97 1.10 4.77
CA GLY A 228 -3.58 1.34 4.42
C GLY A 228 -3.37 1.83 3.00
N VAL A 229 -2.17 2.32 2.76
CA VAL A 229 -1.65 2.63 1.43
C VAL A 229 -0.55 1.64 1.12
N LEU A 230 -0.65 0.97 -0.03
CA LEU A 230 0.26 -0.05 -0.52
C LEU A 230 0.91 0.41 -1.84
N PRO A 231 2.02 1.13 -1.82
CA PRO A 231 2.88 1.24 -2.99
C PRO A 231 3.50 -0.11 -3.31
N TYR A 232 3.57 -0.44 -4.59
CA TYR A 232 4.15 -1.70 -5.06
C TYR A 232 4.88 -1.54 -6.39
N VAL A 233 5.81 -2.46 -6.63
CA VAL A 233 6.54 -2.61 -7.90
C VAL A 233 6.56 -4.08 -8.29
N GLY A 234 6.62 -4.36 -9.58
CA GLY A 234 6.59 -5.73 -10.08
C GLY A 234 7.01 -5.87 -11.53
N VAL A 235 6.84 -7.08 -12.02
CA VAL A 235 7.08 -7.45 -13.41
C VAL A 235 5.90 -8.29 -13.89
N SER A 236 5.45 -8.03 -15.12
CA SER A 236 4.42 -8.85 -15.77
C SER A 236 4.85 -9.27 -17.16
N PHE A 237 4.41 -10.45 -17.56
CA PHE A 237 4.56 -11.01 -18.89
C PHE A 237 3.18 -11.16 -19.51
N PHE A 238 2.99 -10.60 -20.70
CA PHE A 238 1.77 -10.70 -21.48
C PHE A 238 1.93 -11.75 -22.58
N THR A 239 1.08 -12.81 -22.55
CA THR A 239 1.06 -13.82 -23.60
C THR A 239 0.34 -13.30 -24.84
N PRO A 240 0.53 -13.89 -26.03
CA PRO A 240 -0.42 -13.70 -27.12
C PRO A 240 -1.83 -14.14 -26.69
N GLY A 241 -2.85 -13.49 -27.25
CA GLY A 241 -4.23 -13.93 -27.05
C GLY A 241 -4.46 -15.35 -27.59
N PHE A 242 -5.34 -16.08 -26.89
CA PHE A 242 -5.70 -17.47 -27.30
C PHE A 242 -6.87 -17.50 -28.28
N PHE A 243 -7.45 -16.33 -28.64
CA PHE A 243 -8.62 -16.25 -29.53
C PHE A 243 -8.36 -15.26 -30.66
#